data_5ca3ee17e659df5361c6a9b3a702f117
#
_entry.id   5ca3ee17e659df5361c6a9b3a702f117
#
_cell.length_a   1.000
_cell.length_b   1.000
_cell.length_c   1.000
_cell.angle_alpha   90.00
_cell.angle_beta   90.00
_cell.angle_gamma   90.00
#
_symmetry.space_group_name_H-M   'P 1'
#
loop_
_entity.id
_entity.type
_entity.pdbx_description
1 polymer ?
#
loop_
_entity_poly.entity_id
_entity_poly.type
_entity_poly.pdbx_seq_one_letter_code
_entity_poly.pdbx_strand_id
1 'polypeptide(L)'
;MNKTVLIFFIIALSFLGLNSLFTMDERQQGLVLQFGEPKRVIQSSGLHFKLPLIQNVVRYDVRILEYDLPIEEVIAVDKKRMLIDSFTRFKITDPLEFYKTVGTESSVRNRLNSNVISSLRRVVGRVTLEELLSEERSNIMENIKVEVNNEASRFGIEVVDVRIRRADLPEANSQAIYERMISERVREAKEFRAKGSEIAQK
;
A
#
# COMPACT_ATOMS: atom_id res chain seq x y z
N MET A 1 -54.32 24.44 19.38
CA MET A 1 -53.07 24.28 18.64
C MET A 1 -53.36 24.72 17.20
N ASN A 2 -52.72 25.78 16.71
CA ASN A 2 -53.08 26.36 15.41
C ASN A 2 -52.79 25.34 14.28
N LYS A 3 -53.72 25.14 13.35
CA LYS A 3 -53.58 24.20 12.21
C LYS A 3 -52.29 24.44 11.43
N THR A 4 -51.82 25.67 11.31
CA THR A 4 -50.55 26.05 10.70
C THR A 4 -49.32 25.52 11.44
N VAL A 5 -49.31 25.51 12.77
CA VAL A 5 -48.25 24.97 13.61
C VAL A 5 -48.18 23.44 13.48
N LEU A 6 -49.34 22.78 13.41
CA LEU A 6 -49.43 21.36 13.21
C LEU A 6 -48.84 20.94 11.83
N ILE A 7 -49.22 21.68 10.79
CA ILE A 7 -48.71 21.44 9.42
C ILE A 7 -47.19 21.63 9.38
N PHE A 8 -46.66 22.68 9.97
CA PHE A 8 -45.23 22.95 10.05
C PHE A 8 -44.48 21.81 10.78
N PHE A 9 -45.04 21.32 11.88
CA PHE A 9 -44.46 20.21 12.65
C PHE A 9 -44.45 18.90 11.86
N ILE A 10 -45.49 18.58 11.09
CA ILE A 10 -45.54 17.39 10.22
C ILE A 10 -44.55 17.51 9.10
N ILE A 11 -44.39 18.67 8.47
CA ILE A 11 -43.39 18.90 7.41
C ILE A 11 -41.97 18.74 7.97
N ALA A 12 -41.67 19.31 9.13
CA ALA A 12 -40.41 19.21 9.81
C ALA A 12 -40.08 17.74 10.17
N LEU A 13 -41.06 17.00 10.69
CA LEU A 13 -40.88 15.58 11.01
C LEU A 13 -40.67 14.71 9.77
N SER A 14 -41.38 14.98 8.69
CA SER A 14 -41.21 14.31 7.39
C SER A 14 -39.84 14.61 6.80
N PHE A 15 -39.37 15.84 6.86
CA PHE A 15 -38.05 16.25 6.41
C PHE A 15 -36.93 15.56 7.22
N LEU A 16 -37.08 15.47 8.53
CA LEU A 16 -36.17 14.73 9.40
C LEU A 16 -36.15 13.22 9.06
N GLY A 17 -37.32 12.62 8.82
CA GLY A 17 -37.46 11.23 8.47
C GLY A 17 -36.77 10.89 7.15
N LEU A 18 -36.94 11.71 6.12
CA LEU A 18 -36.31 11.52 4.82
C LEU A 18 -34.77 11.67 4.88
N ASN A 19 -34.25 12.61 5.68
CA ASN A 19 -32.82 12.79 5.89
C ASN A 19 -32.18 11.75 6.82
N SER A 20 -32.99 10.92 7.46
CA SER A 20 -32.56 9.85 8.36
C SER A 20 -32.11 8.61 7.63
N LEU A 21 -32.56 8.41 6.40
CA LEU A 21 -32.27 7.24 5.59
C LEU A 21 -31.08 7.52 4.65
N PHE A 22 -30.19 6.55 4.52
CA PHE A 22 -29.12 6.61 3.53
C PHE A 22 -28.83 5.20 3.00
N THR A 23 -28.31 5.13 1.78
CA THR A 23 -27.94 3.88 1.13
C THR A 23 -26.43 3.66 1.21
N MET A 24 -26.03 2.40 1.39
CA MET A 24 -24.65 1.94 1.35
C MET A 24 -24.47 1.00 0.15
N ASP A 25 -23.46 1.27 -0.66
CA ASP A 25 -23.06 0.42 -1.79
C ASP A 25 -22.25 -0.79 -1.28
N GLU A 26 -22.28 -1.92 -2.01
CA GLU A 26 -21.46 -3.10 -1.71
C GLU A 26 -19.94 -2.84 -1.79
N ARG A 27 -19.56 -1.79 -2.51
CA ARG A 27 -18.17 -1.38 -2.67
C ARG A 27 -17.67 -0.49 -1.54
N GLN A 28 -18.52 -0.19 -0.58
CA GLN A 28 -18.23 0.77 0.48
C GLN A 28 -18.55 0.19 1.85
N GLN A 29 -17.73 0.56 2.82
CA GLN A 29 -18.02 0.43 4.24
C GLN A 29 -18.29 1.80 4.84
N GLY A 30 -19.24 1.85 5.77
CA GLY A 30 -19.65 3.08 6.43
C GLY A 30 -19.21 3.12 7.89
N LEU A 31 -18.68 4.28 8.31
CA LEU A 31 -18.47 4.57 9.71
C LEU A 31 -19.42 5.70 10.13
N VAL A 32 -20.36 5.38 11.02
CA VAL A 32 -21.28 6.37 11.57
C VAL A 32 -20.60 7.08 12.73
N LEU A 33 -20.40 8.37 12.55
CA LEU A 33 -19.83 9.26 13.57
C LEU A 33 -20.96 10.05 14.24
N GLN A 34 -20.84 10.23 15.55
CA GLN A 34 -21.69 11.11 16.34
C GLN A 34 -20.83 12.16 17.01
N PHE A 35 -20.95 13.42 16.61
CA PHE A 35 -20.08 14.52 17.06
C PHE A 35 -18.57 14.23 16.86
N GLY A 36 -18.22 13.48 15.81
CA GLY A 36 -16.84 13.07 15.52
C GLY A 36 -16.41 11.76 16.17
N GLU A 37 -17.18 11.21 17.11
CA GLU A 37 -16.89 9.90 17.71
C GLU A 37 -17.46 8.74 16.89
N PRO A 38 -16.69 7.70 16.62
CA PRO A 38 -17.18 6.50 15.94
C PRO A 38 -18.14 5.72 16.85
N LYS A 39 -19.37 5.49 16.37
CA LYS A 39 -20.43 4.77 17.11
C LYS A 39 -20.73 3.41 16.48
N ARG A 40 -20.71 3.29 15.17
CA ARG A 40 -21.13 2.08 14.48
C ARG A 40 -20.43 1.94 13.14
N VAL A 41 -19.94 0.73 12.86
CA VAL A 41 -19.45 0.32 11.54
C VAL A 41 -20.59 -0.34 10.77
N ILE A 42 -20.73 -0.01 9.49
CA ILE A 42 -21.70 -0.59 8.56
C ILE A 42 -20.92 -1.29 7.47
N GLN A 43 -21.03 -2.62 7.42
CA GLN A 43 -20.36 -3.45 6.43
C GLN A 43 -21.34 -4.04 5.40
N SER A 44 -22.65 -3.99 5.70
CA SER A 44 -23.68 -4.50 4.79
C SER A 44 -24.15 -3.41 3.83
N SER A 45 -24.35 -3.77 2.58
CA SER A 45 -25.02 -2.94 1.60
C SER A 45 -26.52 -2.79 1.89
N GLY A 46 -27.14 -1.75 1.34
CA GLY A 46 -28.57 -1.54 1.45
C GLY A 46 -28.94 -0.25 2.18
N LEU A 47 -30.16 -0.21 2.69
CA LEU A 47 -30.74 0.95 3.36
C LEU A 47 -30.42 0.93 4.84
N HIS A 48 -29.87 2.04 5.33
CA HIS A 48 -29.49 2.24 6.72
C HIS A 48 -30.08 3.51 7.29
N PHE A 49 -30.14 3.55 8.63
CA PHE A 49 -30.67 4.68 9.37
C PHE A 49 -29.54 5.42 10.10
N LYS A 50 -29.62 6.76 10.09
CA LYS A 50 -28.79 7.66 10.92
C LYS A 50 -29.66 8.74 11.56
N LEU A 51 -29.23 9.29 12.67
CA LEU A 51 -29.85 10.45 13.26
C LEU A 51 -29.40 11.71 12.50
N PRO A 52 -30.31 12.37 11.75
CA PRO A 52 -29.96 13.61 11.05
C PRO A 52 -29.50 14.67 12.04
N LEU A 53 -28.64 15.60 11.60
CA LEU A 53 -28.02 16.69 12.35
C LEU A 53 -26.98 16.25 13.39
N ILE A 54 -27.07 15.04 13.97
CA ILE A 54 -26.20 14.57 15.05
C ILE A 54 -25.17 13.58 14.53
N GLN A 55 -25.58 12.74 13.56
CA GLN A 55 -24.73 11.69 13.02
C GLN A 55 -24.30 12.00 11.59
N ASN A 56 -23.01 11.78 11.34
CA ASN A 56 -22.43 11.83 10.00
C ASN A 56 -21.93 10.44 9.59
N VAL A 57 -21.92 10.15 8.29
CA VAL A 57 -21.45 8.86 7.75
C VAL A 57 -20.24 9.11 6.89
N VAL A 58 -19.09 8.55 7.30
CA VAL A 58 -17.89 8.50 6.49
C VAL A 58 -17.89 7.18 5.73
N ARG A 59 -17.64 7.24 4.42
CA ARG A 59 -17.60 6.05 3.54
C ARG A 59 -16.18 5.76 3.13
N TYR A 60 -15.81 4.49 3.18
CA TYR A 60 -14.51 3.98 2.74
C TYR A 60 -14.72 2.93 1.66
N ASP A 61 -13.87 2.96 0.63
CA ASP A 61 -13.88 1.95 -0.43
C ASP A 61 -13.30 0.63 0.10
N VAL A 62 -13.99 -0.50 -0.14
CA VAL A 62 -13.53 -1.85 0.25
C VAL A 62 -12.74 -2.53 -0.86
N ARG A 63 -12.71 -1.93 -2.06
CA ARG A 63 -11.95 -2.47 -3.20
C ARG A 63 -10.46 -2.39 -2.94
N ILE A 64 -9.72 -3.16 -3.69
CA ILE A 64 -8.27 -3.05 -3.73
C ILE A 64 -7.92 -1.73 -4.42
N LEU A 65 -7.25 -0.86 -3.67
CA LEU A 65 -6.74 0.41 -4.14
C LEU A 65 -5.27 0.25 -4.51
N GLU A 66 -4.85 0.92 -5.58
CA GLU A 66 -3.45 0.94 -6.01
C GLU A 66 -2.83 2.30 -5.66
N TYR A 67 -1.60 2.24 -5.18
CA TYR A 67 -0.79 3.42 -4.89
C TYR A 67 0.59 3.26 -5.52
N ASP A 68 0.90 4.16 -6.46
CA ASP A 68 2.23 4.30 -7.06
C ASP A 68 3.15 5.04 -6.09
N LEU A 69 4.27 4.42 -5.76
CA LEU A 69 5.29 5.06 -4.93
C LEU A 69 6.23 5.91 -5.81
N PRO A 70 6.81 6.98 -5.25
CA PRO A 70 7.87 7.69 -5.93
C PRO A 70 9.06 6.78 -6.17
N ILE A 71 9.82 7.05 -7.24
CA ILE A 71 11.05 6.32 -7.53
C ILE A 71 12.05 6.59 -6.41
N GLU A 72 12.55 5.51 -5.81
CA GLU A 72 13.49 5.57 -4.68
C GLU A 72 14.85 5.01 -5.06
N GLU A 73 15.91 5.69 -4.59
CA GLU A 73 17.28 5.21 -4.69
C GLU A 73 17.59 4.30 -3.51
N VAL A 74 17.95 3.04 -3.80
CA VAL A 74 18.31 2.03 -2.81
C VAL A 74 19.67 1.44 -3.14
N ILE A 75 20.45 1.13 -2.10
CA ILE A 75 21.77 0.52 -2.23
C ILE A 75 21.65 -0.97 -1.92
N ALA A 76 22.02 -1.84 -2.86
CA ALA A 76 22.06 -3.28 -2.69
C ALA A 76 23.29 -3.71 -1.85
N VAL A 77 23.31 -5.00 -1.43
CA VAL A 77 24.43 -5.57 -0.64
C VAL A 77 25.78 -5.50 -1.39
N ASP A 78 25.73 -5.57 -2.71
CA ASP A 78 26.90 -5.44 -3.59
C ASP A 78 27.32 -3.99 -3.86
N LYS A 79 26.78 -3.04 -3.04
CA LYS A 79 27.04 -1.60 -3.10
C LYS A 79 26.64 -0.92 -4.42
N LYS A 80 25.82 -1.55 -5.23
CA LYS A 80 25.23 -0.95 -6.41
C LYS A 80 24.03 -0.10 -6.01
N ARG A 81 23.98 1.14 -6.52
CA ARG A 81 22.84 2.04 -6.38
C ARG A 81 21.80 1.68 -7.43
N MET A 82 20.56 1.56 -7.04
CA MET A 82 19.44 1.23 -7.91
C MET A 82 18.31 2.24 -7.73
N LEU A 83 17.69 2.61 -8.83
CA LEU A 83 16.44 3.37 -8.86
C LEU A 83 15.29 2.37 -8.95
N ILE A 84 14.48 2.32 -7.90
CA ILE A 84 13.38 1.37 -7.79
C ILE A 84 12.06 2.09 -7.99
N ASP A 85 11.33 1.68 -9.02
CA ASP A 85 9.93 2.04 -9.27
C ASP A 85 9.04 0.91 -8.73
N SER A 86 8.12 1.23 -7.83
CA SER A 86 7.27 0.25 -7.18
C SER A 86 5.86 0.76 -6.94
N PHE A 87 4.92 -0.18 -6.81
CA PHE A 87 3.55 0.11 -6.44
C PHE A 87 3.05 -0.85 -5.35
N THR A 88 2.05 -0.40 -4.64
CA THR A 88 1.42 -1.17 -3.56
C THR A 88 -0.08 -1.25 -3.79
N ARG A 89 -0.64 -2.45 -3.62
CA ARG A 89 -2.08 -2.68 -3.60
C ARG A 89 -2.53 -2.98 -2.19
N PHE A 90 -3.51 -2.24 -1.74
CA PHE A 90 -4.04 -2.36 -0.38
C PHE A 90 -5.56 -2.24 -0.38
N LYS A 91 -6.19 -2.72 0.69
CA LYS A 91 -7.61 -2.51 0.97
C LYS A 91 -7.80 -2.11 2.44
N ILE A 92 -8.88 -1.40 2.72
CA ILE A 92 -9.29 -1.03 4.08
C ILE A 92 -10.13 -2.19 4.62
N THR A 93 -9.63 -2.85 5.67
CA THR A 93 -10.31 -3.99 6.30
C THR A 93 -11.05 -3.59 7.57
N ASP A 94 -10.50 -2.65 8.32
CA ASP A 94 -11.14 -2.12 9.53
C ASP A 94 -11.29 -0.59 9.44
N PRO A 95 -12.48 -0.09 9.08
CA PRO A 95 -12.74 1.34 8.98
C PRO A 95 -12.67 2.07 10.33
N LEU A 96 -12.85 1.37 11.46
CA LEU A 96 -12.77 1.97 12.78
C LEU A 96 -11.32 2.28 13.14
N GLU A 97 -10.44 1.28 13.04
CA GLU A 97 -9.00 1.48 13.30
C GLU A 97 -8.39 2.45 12.28
N PHE A 98 -8.82 2.36 11.02
CA PHE A 98 -8.43 3.29 9.97
C PHE A 98 -8.76 4.74 10.32
N TYR A 99 -9.98 5.02 10.76
CA TYR A 99 -10.41 6.36 11.16
C TYR A 99 -9.63 6.91 12.35
N LYS A 100 -9.39 6.06 13.37
CA LYS A 100 -8.67 6.46 14.59
C LYS A 100 -7.19 6.78 14.34
N THR A 101 -6.55 6.02 13.44
CA THR A 101 -5.09 6.06 13.28
C THR A 101 -4.66 6.95 12.12
N VAL A 102 -5.40 6.94 11.05
CA VAL A 102 -5.03 7.59 9.77
C VAL A 102 -6.05 8.64 9.36
N GLY A 103 -7.32 8.34 9.47
CA GLY A 103 -8.43 9.26 9.21
C GLY A 103 -8.75 9.48 7.74
N THR A 104 -7.77 9.73 6.87
CA THR A 104 -7.96 10.07 5.46
C THR A 104 -7.10 9.23 4.52
N GLU A 105 -7.53 9.06 3.25
CA GLU A 105 -6.75 8.37 2.23
C GLU A 105 -5.39 9.04 1.96
N SER A 106 -5.31 10.36 2.00
CA SER A 106 -4.04 11.07 1.81
C SER A 106 -3.02 10.74 2.90
N SER A 107 -3.49 10.63 4.16
CA SER A 107 -2.64 10.23 5.28
C SER A 107 -2.17 8.78 5.16
N VAL A 108 -3.02 7.88 4.62
CA VAL A 108 -2.62 6.50 4.29
C VAL A 108 -1.46 6.47 3.32
N ARG A 109 -1.59 7.21 2.22
CA ARG A 109 -0.56 7.25 1.17
C ARG A 109 0.80 7.64 1.75
N ASN A 110 0.84 8.65 2.62
CA ASN A 110 2.08 9.08 3.26
C ASN A 110 2.66 8.00 4.20
N ARG A 111 1.81 7.31 4.98
CA ARG A 111 2.26 6.23 5.87
C ARG A 111 2.71 4.99 5.10
N LEU A 112 1.95 4.56 4.09
CA LEU A 112 2.34 3.46 3.22
C LEU A 112 3.65 3.77 2.51
N ASN A 113 3.80 4.99 1.97
CA ASN A 113 5.04 5.43 1.35
C ASN A 113 6.24 5.20 2.27
N SER A 114 6.18 5.73 3.49
CA SER A 114 7.28 5.59 4.47
C SER A 114 7.56 4.13 4.84
N ASN A 115 6.51 3.33 5.05
CA ASN A 115 6.63 1.92 5.43
C ASN A 115 7.19 1.07 4.29
N VAL A 116 6.67 1.25 3.08
CA VAL A 116 7.15 0.50 1.90
C VAL A 116 8.59 0.85 1.58
N ILE A 117 8.95 2.13 1.57
CA ILE A 117 10.34 2.57 1.33
C ILE A 117 11.28 2.00 2.38
N SER A 118 10.89 2.02 3.65
CA SER A 118 11.72 1.46 4.73
C SER A 118 11.92 -0.05 4.57
N SER A 119 10.87 -0.79 4.22
CA SER A 119 10.94 -2.24 3.98
C SER A 119 11.71 -2.56 2.70
N LEU A 120 11.50 -1.79 1.62
CA LEU A 120 12.30 -1.91 0.39
C LEU A 120 13.80 -1.75 0.68
N ARG A 121 14.20 -0.68 1.38
CA ARG A 121 15.61 -0.46 1.73
C ARG A 121 16.18 -1.58 2.57
N ARG A 122 15.41 -2.11 3.51
CA ARG A 122 15.82 -3.20 4.41
C ARG A 122 15.99 -4.52 3.68
N VAL A 123 15.04 -4.89 2.83
CA VAL A 123 15.06 -6.16 2.11
C VAL A 123 16.06 -6.10 0.94
N VAL A 124 15.98 -5.06 0.12
CA VAL A 124 16.88 -4.88 -1.03
C VAL A 124 18.35 -4.68 -0.60
N GLY A 125 18.57 -4.02 0.55
CA GLY A 125 19.91 -3.87 1.10
C GLY A 125 20.59 -5.18 1.54
N ARG A 126 19.85 -6.31 1.55
CA ARG A 126 20.37 -7.64 1.90
C ARG A 126 20.56 -8.57 0.70
N VAL A 127 20.10 -8.17 -0.48
CA VAL A 127 20.14 -8.95 -1.70
C VAL A 127 21.03 -8.27 -2.73
N THR A 128 21.51 -9.05 -3.71
CA THR A 128 22.26 -8.53 -4.85
C THR A 128 21.33 -8.06 -5.97
N LEU A 129 21.86 -7.24 -6.88
CA LEU A 129 21.12 -6.87 -8.09
C LEU A 129 20.75 -8.12 -8.92
N GLU A 130 21.62 -9.13 -8.96
CA GLU A 130 21.39 -10.37 -9.71
C GLU A 130 20.22 -11.17 -9.15
N GLU A 131 20.14 -11.33 -7.82
CA GLU A 131 19.00 -11.96 -7.14
C GLU A 131 17.69 -11.22 -7.40
N LEU A 132 17.73 -9.89 -7.39
CA LEU A 132 16.54 -9.05 -7.66
C LEU A 132 16.02 -9.20 -9.11
N LEU A 133 16.90 -9.54 -10.05
CA LEU A 133 16.58 -9.76 -11.46
C LEU A 133 16.31 -11.22 -11.80
N SER A 134 16.55 -12.15 -10.86
CA SER A 134 16.36 -13.59 -11.02
C SER A 134 14.93 -14.03 -10.65
N GLU A 135 14.68 -15.35 -10.70
CA GLU A 135 13.43 -15.96 -10.26
C GLU A 135 13.15 -15.76 -8.76
N GLU A 136 14.18 -15.50 -7.95
CA GLU A 136 14.05 -15.21 -6.53
C GLU A 136 13.34 -13.90 -6.23
N ARG A 137 13.19 -13.04 -7.23
CA ARG A 137 12.42 -11.79 -7.13
C ARG A 137 11.05 -11.99 -6.50
N SER A 138 10.35 -13.07 -6.79
CA SER A 138 9.03 -13.36 -6.23
C SER A 138 9.07 -13.53 -4.72
N ASN A 139 10.09 -14.20 -4.19
CA ASN A 139 10.29 -14.38 -2.76
C ASN A 139 10.66 -13.06 -2.08
N ILE A 140 11.46 -12.24 -2.74
CA ILE A 140 11.85 -10.91 -2.25
C ILE A 140 10.60 -10.02 -2.13
N MET A 141 9.73 -10.03 -3.14
CA MET A 141 8.46 -9.27 -3.11
C MET A 141 7.53 -9.74 -2.00
N GLU A 142 7.39 -11.04 -1.81
CA GLU A 142 6.56 -11.59 -0.72
C GLU A 142 7.10 -11.20 0.66
N ASN A 143 8.41 -11.23 0.86
CA ASN A 143 9.03 -10.77 2.11
C ASN A 143 8.74 -9.28 2.38
N ILE A 144 8.85 -8.42 1.36
CA ILE A 144 8.51 -7.00 1.47
C ILE A 144 7.04 -6.84 1.82
N LYS A 145 6.14 -7.54 1.12
CA LYS A 145 4.70 -7.53 1.37
C LYS A 145 4.38 -7.91 2.82
N VAL A 146 4.94 -9.01 3.32
CA VAL A 146 4.71 -9.48 4.71
C VAL A 146 5.16 -8.42 5.71
N GLU A 147 6.33 -7.85 5.53
CA GLU A 147 6.86 -6.79 6.39
C GLU A 147 5.96 -5.54 6.40
N VAL A 148 5.59 -5.07 5.21
CA VAL A 148 4.72 -3.90 5.06
C VAL A 148 3.34 -4.17 5.63
N ASN A 149 2.78 -5.37 5.40
CA ASN A 149 1.47 -5.74 5.90
C ASN A 149 1.42 -5.81 7.44
N ASN A 150 2.48 -6.28 8.09
CA ASN A 150 2.58 -6.30 9.55
C ASN A 150 2.48 -4.90 10.17
N GLU A 151 3.03 -3.90 9.52
CA GLU A 151 2.89 -2.51 9.96
C GLU A 151 1.55 -1.90 9.55
N ALA A 152 1.07 -2.19 8.34
CA ALA A 152 -0.17 -1.64 7.79
C ALA A 152 -1.42 -2.14 8.52
N SER A 153 -1.41 -3.38 9.01
CA SER A 153 -2.52 -3.98 9.75
C SER A 153 -2.89 -3.19 11.01
N ARG A 154 -1.92 -2.52 11.64
CA ARG A 154 -2.15 -1.65 12.81
C ARG A 154 -2.99 -0.40 12.48
N PHE A 155 -3.14 -0.11 11.20
CA PHE A 155 -3.91 1.03 10.69
C PHE A 155 -5.26 0.61 10.08
N GLY A 156 -5.68 -0.64 10.30
CA GLY A 156 -6.90 -1.20 9.69
C GLY A 156 -6.80 -1.40 8.17
N ILE A 157 -5.57 -1.59 7.64
CA ILE A 157 -5.27 -1.77 6.23
C ILE A 157 -4.63 -3.14 6.03
N GLU A 158 -5.03 -3.83 4.98
CA GLU A 158 -4.38 -5.04 4.49
C GLU A 158 -3.64 -4.74 3.18
N VAL A 159 -2.34 -4.98 3.17
CA VAL A 159 -1.52 -4.92 1.96
C VAL A 159 -1.65 -6.24 1.21
N VAL A 160 -2.31 -6.17 0.06
CA VAL A 160 -2.58 -7.34 -0.78
C VAL A 160 -1.35 -7.73 -1.59
N ASP A 161 -0.63 -6.72 -2.12
CA ASP A 161 0.54 -6.94 -2.95
C ASP A 161 1.49 -5.73 -2.92
N VAL A 162 2.78 -5.99 -3.02
CA VAL A 162 3.83 -4.98 -3.23
C VAL A 162 4.69 -5.46 -4.37
N ARG A 163 4.84 -4.64 -5.41
CA ARG A 163 5.64 -5.02 -6.57
C ARG A 163 6.61 -3.93 -6.98
N ILE A 164 7.83 -4.35 -7.27
CA ILE A 164 8.79 -3.54 -8.00
C ILE A 164 8.42 -3.64 -9.49
N ARG A 165 8.12 -2.51 -10.12
CA ARG A 165 7.85 -2.42 -11.55
C ARG A 165 9.16 -2.47 -12.33
N ARG A 166 10.14 -1.66 -11.87
CA ARG A 166 11.43 -1.49 -12.51
C ARG A 166 12.53 -1.25 -11.48
N ALA A 167 13.69 -1.82 -11.75
CA ALA A 167 14.91 -1.58 -10.98
C ALA A 167 16.03 -1.26 -11.97
N ASP A 168 16.44 0.00 -12.02
CA ASP A 168 17.44 0.51 -12.95
C ASP A 168 18.69 1.00 -12.21
N LEU A 169 19.80 1.05 -12.93
CA LEU A 169 21.00 1.75 -12.47
C LEU A 169 20.90 3.22 -12.83
N PRO A 170 21.33 4.17 -11.94
CA PRO A 170 21.39 5.58 -12.28
C PRO A 170 22.22 5.84 -13.55
N GLU A 171 21.74 6.64 -14.48
CA GLU A 171 22.35 6.90 -15.79
C GLU A 171 23.80 7.39 -15.68
N ALA A 172 24.11 8.22 -14.68
CA ALA A 172 25.44 8.81 -14.49
C ALA A 172 26.55 7.78 -14.26
N ASN A 173 26.23 6.56 -13.84
CA ASN A 173 27.20 5.51 -13.50
C ASN A 173 27.01 4.23 -14.33
N SER A 174 26.00 4.13 -15.16
CA SER A 174 25.63 2.89 -15.85
C SER A 174 26.76 2.38 -16.77
N GLN A 175 27.38 3.25 -17.56
CA GLN A 175 28.45 2.86 -18.49
C GLN A 175 29.66 2.26 -17.75
N ALA A 176 30.16 2.93 -16.71
CA ALA A 176 31.30 2.45 -15.93
C ALA A 176 30.98 1.15 -15.17
N ILE A 177 29.74 1.01 -14.70
CA ILE A 177 29.28 -0.21 -14.03
C ILE A 177 29.19 -1.37 -15.03
N TYR A 178 28.66 -1.15 -16.22
CA TYR A 178 28.61 -2.17 -17.28
C TYR A 178 30.01 -2.64 -17.69
N GLU A 179 30.96 -1.73 -17.91
CA GLU A 179 32.34 -2.06 -18.24
C GLU A 179 33.01 -2.88 -17.13
N ARG A 180 32.75 -2.51 -15.86
CA ARG A 180 33.24 -3.30 -14.72
C ARG A 180 32.60 -4.68 -14.64
N MET A 181 31.29 -4.81 -14.81
CA MET A 181 30.61 -6.10 -14.85
C MET A 181 31.13 -7.01 -15.94
N ILE A 182 31.36 -6.49 -17.15
CA ILE A 182 31.96 -7.24 -18.25
C ILE A 182 33.33 -7.73 -17.86
N SER A 183 34.16 -6.87 -17.27
CA SER A 183 35.53 -7.21 -16.86
C SER A 183 35.53 -8.29 -15.75
N GLU A 184 34.61 -8.21 -14.78
CA GLU A 184 34.44 -9.20 -13.73
C GLU A 184 34.01 -10.56 -14.31
N ARG A 185 33.06 -10.60 -15.23
CA ARG A 185 32.59 -11.83 -15.88
C ARG A 185 33.72 -12.50 -16.76
N VAL A 186 34.49 -11.67 -17.44
CA VAL A 186 35.64 -12.17 -18.20
C VAL A 186 36.71 -12.80 -17.28
N ARG A 187 36.95 -12.18 -16.11
CA ARG A 187 37.85 -12.71 -15.10
C ARG A 187 37.36 -14.04 -14.52
N GLU A 188 36.09 -14.11 -14.09
CA GLU A 188 35.44 -15.33 -13.61
C GLU A 188 35.56 -16.47 -14.65
N ALA A 189 35.20 -16.19 -15.90
CA ALA A 189 35.28 -17.17 -16.97
C ALA A 189 36.72 -17.68 -17.21
N LYS A 190 37.73 -16.82 -17.05
CA LYS A 190 39.14 -17.23 -17.11
C LYS A 190 39.51 -18.11 -15.90
N GLU A 191 39.08 -17.78 -14.73
CA GLU A 191 39.32 -18.55 -13.50
C GLU A 191 38.68 -19.93 -13.57
N PHE A 192 37.42 -20.03 -14.00
CA PHE A 192 36.77 -21.33 -14.20
C PHE A 192 37.48 -22.20 -15.26
N ARG A 193 37.89 -21.59 -16.35
CA ARG A 193 38.66 -22.30 -17.37
C ARG A 193 40.02 -22.79 -16.84
N ALA A 194 40.71 -21.97 -16.05
CA ALA A 194 41.98 -22.35 -15.45
C ALA A 194 41.81 -23.52 -14.45
N LYS A 195 40.78 -23.44 -13.59
CA LYS A 195 40.44 -24.55 -12.66
C LYS A 195 40.06 -25.83 -13.42
N GLY A 196 39.25 -25.69 -14.48
CA GLY A 196 38.92 -26.85 -15.34
C GLY A 196 40.12 -27.51 -16.00
N SER A 197 41.07 -26.71 -16.50
CA SER A 197 42.32 -27.25 -17.10
C SER A 197 43.24 -27.88 -16.05
N GLU A 198 43.32 -27.34 -14.84
CA GLU A 198 44.07 -27.96 -13.72
C GLU A 198 43.51 -29.33 -13.35
N ILE A 199 42.16 -29.44 -13.23
CA ILE A 199 41.51 -30.72 -12.92
C ILE A 199 41.71 -31.75 -14.04
N ALA A 200 41.73 -31.32 -15.30
CA ALA A 200 41.93 -32.22 -16.43
C ALA A 200 43.39 -32.71 -16.60
N GLN A 201 44.35 -32.04 -15.95
CA GLN A 201 45.78 -32.43 -15.99
C GLN A 201 46.20 -33.30 -14.78
N LYS A 202 45.33 -33.43 -13.78
CA LYS A 202 45.47 -34.37 -12.66
C LYS A 202 44.87 -35.73 -12.99
#